data_a18912b29c1bc7fc08a30769897a6300
#
_entry.id   a18912b29c1bc7fc08a30769897a6300
#
_cell.length_a   1.000
_cell.length_b   1.000
_cell.length_c   1.000
_cell.angle_alpha   90.00
_cell.angle_beta   90.00
_cell.angle_gamma   90.00
#
_symmetry.space_group_name_H-M   'P 1'
#
loop_
_entity.id
_entity.type
_entity.pdbx_description
1 polymer ?
#
loop_
_entity_poly.entity_id
_entity_poly.type
_entity_poly.pdbx_seq_one_letter_code
_entity_poly.pdbx_strand_id
1 'polypeptide(L)'
;DLLETLQARLERAGFSTGRARPFASWNPGWIWTAVAGAGIWAAAALYALDLFPHRAVLCLWGGFLALAVSLVLLMVAPLLAKQGLALVAAIIFPCLALRGAGFRAKTTLWRYWSCALVSMLGALFVVATLSGTELLVKLQEFRGVKLAHVIPIALVVYTLARPLRDWLNKDVPIRYLIIAALVGLAGVFYVLRTGNFGLPVMNLEVQAREFLENLLFVRPRTKELLLGHPALYFAMRSRQPHKSWWLPVAVIGQISLVNTFTHIHTFLSVSLLRTLYGLLFGYVLGWLAVKAFDWGKR
;
A
#
# COMPACT_ATOMS: atom_id res chain seq x y z
N ASP A 1 -33.46 -9.22 34.91
CA ASP A 1 -32.92 -9.34 33.57
C ASP A 1 -31.66 -8.49 33.42
N LEU A 2 -30.71 -8.92 32.54
CA LEU A 2 -29.41 -8.24 32.36
C LEU A 2 -29.59 -6.79 31.97
N LEU A 3 -30.54 -6.51 31.08
CA LEU A 3 -30.83 -5.15 30.58
C LEU A 3 -31.34 -4.23 31.69
N GLU A 4 -32.27 -4.69 32.51
CA GLU A 4 -32.81 -3.93 33.62
C GLU A 4 -31.76 -3.67 34.70
N THR A 5 -30.89 -4.66 34.98
CA THR A 5 -29.78 -4.49 35.90
C THR A 5 -28.76 -3.48 35.37
N LEU A 6 -28.45 -3.49 34.05
CA LEU A 6 -27.56 -2.54 33.42
C LEU A 6 -28.14 -1.13 33.44
N GLN A 7 -29.44 -1.00 33.13
CA GLN A 7 -30.14 0.29 33.15
C GLN A 7 -30.13 0.88 34.57
N ALA A 8 -30.45 0.11 35.59
CA ALA A 8 -30.42 0.57 36.98
C ALA A 8 -29.01 0.98 37.45
N ARG A 9 -27.94 0.31 36.95
CA ARG A 9 -26.57 0.70 37.24
C ARG A 9 -26.17 2.01 36.54
N LEU A 10 -26.59 2.21 35.28
CA LEU A 10 -26.35 3.44 34.54
C LEU A 10 -27.07 4.65 35.19
N GLU A 11 -28.34 4.46 35.59
CA GLU A 11 -29.12 5.48 36.29
C GLU A 11 -28.48 5.88 37.65
N ARG A 12 -28.00 4.87 38.42
CA ARG A 12 -27.25 5.14 39.68
C ARG A 12 -25.92 5.85 39.45
N ALA A 13 -25.32 5.66 38.29
CA ALA A 13 -24.08 6.37 37.89
C ALA A 13 -24.33 7.76 37.29
N GLY A 14 -25.60 8.23 37.29
CA GLY A 14 -25.99 9.55 36.81
C GLY A 14 -26.20 9.64 35.28
N PHE A 15 -26.23 8.50 34.59
CA PHE A 15 -26.55 8.46 33.15
C PHE A 15 -28.05 8.28 32.95
N SER A 16 -28.63 9.04 32.03
CA SER A 16 -30.01 8.84 31.57
C SER A 16 -30.01 8.01 30.28
N THR A 17 -30.84 6.97 30.23
CA THR A 17 -31.11 6.23 29.00
C THR A 17 -32.12 7.00 28.16
N GLY A 18 -31.87 7.12 26.89
CA GLY A 18 -32.71 7.86 25.95
C GLY A 18 -32.78 7.20 24.58
N ARG A 19 -33.60 7.75 23.69
CA ARG A 19 -33.69 7.27 22.32
C ARG A 19 -32.38 7.52 21.60
N ALA A 20 -31.76 6.47 21.05
CA ALA A 20 -30.54 6.59 20.26
C ALA A 20 -30.76 7.54 19.07
N ARG A 21 -29.89 8.55 18.94
CA ARG A 21 -29.87 9.42 17.78
C ARG A 21 -28.71 8.99 16.90
N PRO A 22 -28.96 8.46 15.70
CA PRO A 22 -27.90 8.05 14.79
C PRO A 22 -27.11 9.31 14.35
N PHE A 23 -25.80 9.18 14.21
CA PHE A 23 -25.00 10.21 13.58
C PHE A 23 -25.43 10.39 12.13
N ALA A 24 -25.39 11.63 11.63
CA ALA A 24 -25.66 11.90 10.23
C ALA A 24 -24.66 11.12 9.35
N SER A 25 -25.16 10.42 8.34
CA SER A 25 -24.28 9.74 7.38
C SER A 25 -23.50 10.78 6.58
N TRP A 26 -22.20 10.58 6.49
CA TRP A 26 -21.32 11.40 5.67
C TRP A 26 -20.80 10.56 4.50
N ASN A 27 -20.92 11.09 3.30
CA ASN A 27 -20.32 10.52 2.11
C ASN A 27 -19.75 11.66 1.27
N PRO A 28 -18.53 11.51 0.73
CA PRO A 28 -17.99 12.49 -0.20
C PRO A 28 -18.94 12.61 -1.40
N GLY A 29 -19.20 13.84 -1.82
CA GLY A 29 -20.02 14.11 -3.00
C GLY A 29 -19.45 13.42 -4.24
N TRP A 30 -20.31 13.02 -5.16
CA TRP A 30 -19.91 12.29 -6.37
C TRP A 30 -18.85 13.03 -7.20
N ILE A 31 -18.89 14.37 -7.21
CA ILE A 31 -17.91 15.22 -7.92
C ILE A 31 -16.50 15.00 -7.38
N TRP A 32 -16.31 14.98 -6.06
CA TRP A 32 -15.00 14.75 -5.45
C TRP A 32 -14.45 13.36 -5.72
N THR A 33 -15.35 12.36 -5.73
CA THR A 33 -14.96 10.99 -6.11
C THR A 33 -14.60 10.91 -7.60
N ALA A 34 -15.30 11.64 -8.47
CA ALA A 34 -14.99 11.73 -9.89
C ALA A 34 -13.63 12.40 -10.14
N VAL A 35 -13.34 13.51 -9.43
CA VAL A 35 -12.02 14.18 -9.51
C VAL A 35 -10.90 13.25 -9.03
N ALA A 36 -11.11 12.54 -7.93
CA ALA A 36 -10.16 11.53 -7.46
C ALA A 36 -9.97 10.42 -8.51
N GLY A 37 -11.07 9.94 -9.12
CA GLY A 37 -11.04 8.96 -10.19
C GLY A 37 -10.24 9.42 -11.41
N ALA A 38 -10.39 10.69 -11.81
CA ALA A 38 -9.60 11.28 -12.90
C ALA A 38 -8.10 11.27 -12.58
N GLY A 39 -7.70 11.64 -11.36
CA GLY A 39 -6.31 11.58 -10.91
C GLY A 39 -5.76 10.14 -10.89
N ILE A 40 -6.55 9.18 -10.44
CA ILE A 40 -6.16 7.76 -10.40
C ILE A 40 -5.94 7.22 -11.82
N TRP A 41 -6.87 7.49 -12.74
CA TRP A 41 -6.74 7.00 -14.12
C TRP A 41 -5.66 7.74 -14.91
N ALA A 42 -5.41 9.01 -14.62
CA ALA A 42 -4.25 9.74 -15.15
C ALA A 42 -2.94 9.09 -14.69
N ALA A 43 -2.82 8.74 -13.41
CA ALA A 43 -1.65 8.00 -12.90
C ALA A 43 -1.49 6.62 -13.55
N ALA A 44 -2.60 5.89 -13.78
CA ALA A 44 -2.59 4.61 -14.48
C ALA A 44 -2.15 4.77 -15.95
N ALA A 45 -2.64 5.80 -16.65
CA ALA A 45 -2.21 6.12 -18.01
C ALA A 45 -0.72 6.49 -18.06
N LEU A 46 -0.22 7.28 -17.12
CA LEU A 46 1.21 7.62 -17.02
C LEU A 46 2.07 6.37 -16.79
N TYR A 47 1.63 5.45 -15.94
CA TYR A 47 2.33 4.19 -15.72
C TYR A 47 2.31 3.30 -16.98
N ALA A 48 1.19 3.24 -17.67
CA ALA A 48 1.06 2.51 -18.94
C ALA A 48 1.94 3.12 -20.05
N LEU A 49 2.01 4.44 -20.14
CA LEU A 49 2.90 5.16 -21.06
C LEU A 49 4.37 4.84 -20.81
N ASP A 50 4.79 4.77 -19.56
CA ASP A 50 6.15 4.37 -19.20
C ASP A 50 6.45 2.91 -19.57
N LEU A 51 5.47 2.03 -19.50
CA LEU A 51 5.59 0.63 -19.91
C LEU A 51 5.56 0.44 -21.44
N PHE A 52 4.74 1.21 -22.15
CA PHE A 52 4.45 1.04 -23.57
C PHE A 52 4.52 2.37 -24.33
N PRO A 53 5.69 3.03 -24.39
CA PRO A 53 5.81 4.38 -24.97
C PRO A 53 5.40 4.45 -26.44
N HIS A 54 5.57 3.34 -27.19
CA HIS A 54 5.16 3.22 -28.59
C HIS A 54 3.64 3.07 -28.79
N ARG A 55 2.87 2.89 -27.70
CA ARG A 55 1.41 2.78 -27.69
C ARG A 55 0.72 3.94 -26.96
N ALA A 56 1.32 5.12 -27.01
CA ALA A 56 0.90 6.29 -26.24
C ALA A 56 -0.59 6.62 -26.39
N VAL A 57 -1.08 6.64 -27.65
CA VAL A 57 -2.50 6.92 -27.95
C VAL A 57 -3.42 5.89 -27.28
N LEU A 58 -3.06 4.60 -27.35
CA LEU A 58 -3.86 3.53 -26.73
C LEU A 58 -3.87 3.66 -25.20
N CYS A 59 -2.75 4.00 -24.58
CA CYS A 59 -2.66 4.21 -23.12
C CYS A 59 -3.53 5.38 -22.66
N LEU A 60 -3.54 6.48 -23.40
CA LEU A 60 -4.35 7.67 -23.08
C LEU A 60 -5.85 7.38 -23.25
N TRP A 61 -6.24 6.78 -24.39
CA TRP A 61 -7.64 6.40 -24.62
C TRP A 61 -8.13 5.34 -23.62
N GLY A 62 -7.27 4.40 -23.26
CA GLY A 62 -7.56 3.42 -22.21
C GLY A 62 -7.84 4.06 -20.86
N GLY A 63 -7.03 5.05 -20.45
CA GLY A 63 -7.26 5.83 -19.22
C GLY A 63 -8.56 6.63 -19.28
N PHE A 64 -8.85 7.28 -20.43
CA PHE A 64 -10.08 8.03 -20.62
C PHE A 64 -11.34 7.13 -20.58
N LEU A 65 -11.31 5.99 -21.28
CA LEU A 65 -12.40 5.02 -21.26
C LEU A 65 -12.65 4.47 -19.85
N ALA A 66 -11.58 4.13 -19.14
CA ALA A 66 -11.68 3.63 -17.77
C ALA A 66 -12.25 4.68 -16.80
N LEU A 67 -11.91 5.96 -17.00
CA LEU A 67 -12.57 7.07 -16.29
C LEU A 67 -14.06 7.13 -16.61
N ALA A 68 -14.43 7.11 -17.89
CA ALA A 68 -15.84 7.14 -18.31
C ALA A 68 -16.66 5.99 -17.71
N VAL A 69 -16.11 4.75 -17.76
CA VAL A 69 -16.73 3.59 -17.11
C VAL A 69 -16.87 3.79 -15.59
N SER A 70 -15.84 4.35 -14.94
CA SER A 70 -15.89 4.62 -13.50
C SER A 70 -16.95 5.64 -13.13
N LEU A 71 -17.16 6.67 -13.97
CA LEU A 71 -18.23 7.67 -13.77
C LEU A 71 -19.62 7.04 -13.89
N VAL A 72 -19.84 6.17 -14.87
CA VAL A 72 -21.10 5.41 -15.00
C VAL A 72 -21.30 4.50 -13.78
N LEU A 73 -20.27 3.79 -13.34
CA LEU A 73 -20.34 2.94 -12.16
C LEU A 73 -20.62 3.73 -10.88
N LEU A 74 -20.13 4.97 -10.77
CA LEU A 74 -20.45 5.83 -9.62
C LEU A 74 -21.93 6.16 -9.53
N MET A 75 -22.64 6.20 -10.66
CA MET A 75 -24.09 6.44 -10.69
C MET A 75 -24.91 5.16 -10.39
N VAL A 76 -24.47 4.01 -10.89
CA VAL A 76 -25.22 2.74 -10.80
C VAL A 76 -24.85 1.93 -9.55
N ALA A 77 -23.57 1.88 -9.19
CA ALA A 77 -23.03 1.07 -8.10
C ALA A 77 -21.91 1.82 -7.37
N PRO A 78 -22.23 2.90 -6.61
CA PRO A 78 -21.24 3.83 -6.06
C PRO A 78 -20.21 3.16 -5.14
N LEU A 79 -20.62 2.20 -4.32
CA LEU A 79 -19.70 1.49 -3.43
C LEU A 79 -18.68 0.64 -4.21
N LEU A 80 -19.13 -0.07 -5.24
CA LEU A 80 -18.26 -0.86 -6.11
C LEU A 80 -17.27 0.04 -6.86
N ALA A 81 -17.74 1.16 -7.40
CA ALA A 81 -16.90 2.13 -8.09
C ALA A 81 -15.82 2.71 -7.15
N LYS A 82 -16.17 3.12 -5.94
CA LYS A 82 -15.25 3.63 -4.92
C LYS A 82 -14.19 2.58 -4.55
N GLN A 83 -14.59 1.33 -4.29
CA GLN A 83 -13.67 0.24 -3.99
C GLN A 83 -12.77 -0.10 -5.19
N GLY A 84 -13.30 -0.08 -6.42
CA GLY A 84 -12.53 -0.27 -7.64
C GLY A 84 -11.47 0.83 -7.85
N LEU A 85 -11.84 2.09 -7.70
CA LEU A 85 -10.90 3.22 -7.78
C LEU A 85 -9.82 3.13 -6.71
N ALA A 86 -10.18 2.81 -5.46
CA ALA A 86 -9.21 2.59 -4.39
C ALA A 86 -8.25 1.44 -4.70
N LEU A 87 -8.74 0.34 -5.30
CA LEU A 87 -7.91 -0.79 -5.71
C LEU A 87 -6.91 -0.37 -6.80
N VAL A 88 -7.35 0.35 -7.81
CA VAL A 88 -6.48 0.86 -8.87
C VAL A 88 -5.41 1.78 -8.28
N ALA A 89 -5.78 2.71 -7.38
CA ALA A 89 -4.83 3.57 -6.70
C ALA A 89 -3.81 2.75 -5.89
N ALA A 90 -4.27 1.77 -5.11
CA ALA A 90 -3.39 0.92 -4.29
C ALA A 90 -2.43 0.04 -5.12
N ILE A 91 -2.74 -0.23 -6.38
CA ILE A 91 -1.87 -0.97 -7.30
C ILE A 91 -0.90 -0.02 -8.02
N ILE A 92 -1.42 1.06 -8.59
CA ILE A 92 -0.66 1.88 -9.53
C ILE A 92 0.35 2.79 -8.84
N PHE A 93 0.01 3.43 -7.73
CA PHE A 93 0.90 4.38 -7.09
C PHE A 93 2.18 3.75 -6.51
N PRO A 94 2.16 2.57 -5.84
CA PRO A 94 3.39 1.86 -5.48
C PRO A 94 4.29 1.52 -6.67
N CYS A 95 3.69 1.13 -7.80
CA CYS A 95 4.43 0.83 -9.03
C CYS A 95 5.02 2.11 -9.65
N LEU A 96 4.23 3.17 -9.74
CA LEU A 96 4.64 4.46 -10.28
C LEU A 96 5.75 5.11 -9.42
N ALA A 97 5.68 4.96 -8.10
CA ALA A 97 6.70 5.41 -7.17
C ALA A 97 8.09 4.82 -7.50
N LEU A 98 8.13 3.54 -7.86
CA LEU A 98 9.37 2.83 -8.18
C LEU A 98 9.84 2.99 -9.63
N ARG A 99 9.14 3.75 -10.47
CA ARG A 99 9.53 3.98 -11.87
C ARG A 99 9.65 5.46 -12.25
N GLY A 100 8.94 6.34 -11.58
CA GLY A 100 8.75 7.72 -11.99
C GLY A 100 9.75 8.71 -11.40
N ALA A 101 9.21 9.68 -10.68
CA ALA A 101 9.93 10.85 -10.18
C ALA A 101 11.12 10.52 -9.27
N GLY A 102 11.06 9.41 -8.51
CA GLY A 102 12.12 8.99 -7.60
C GLY A 102 13.46 8.75 -8.32
N PHE A 103 13.43 8.22 -9.55
CA PHE A 103 14.68 7.91 -10.28
C PHE A 103 15.35 9.12 -10.92
N ARG A 104 14.63 10.23 -11.10
CA ARG A 104 15.17 11.45 -11.70
C ARG A 104 15.97 12.29 -10.72
N ALA A 105 15.79 12.09 -9.43
CA ALA A 105 16.53 12.82 -8.41
C ALA A 105 18.02 12.43 -8.38
N LYS A 106 18.89 13.40 -8.08
CA LYS A 106 20.35 13.21 -8.12
C LYS A 106 20.88 12.41 -6.93
N THR A 107 20.25 12.52 -5.75
CA THR A 107 20.72 11.89 -4.51
C THR A 107 19.83 10.75 -4.06
N THR A 108 20.39 9.77 -3.35
CA THR A 108 19.66 8.66 -2.75
C THR A 108 18.54 9.13 -1.82
N LEU A 109 18.78 10.18 -1.04
CA LEU A 109 17.82 10.80 -0.14
C LEU A 109 16.57 11.27 -0.90
N TRP A 110 16.78 12.10 -1.92
CA TRP A 110 15.67 12.63 -2.72
C TRP A 110 14.92 11.53 -3.49
N ARG A 111 15.63 10.53 -4.00
CA ARG A 111 14.99 9.37 -4.66
C ARG A 111 14.08 8.61 -3.70
N TYR A 112 14.58 8.35 -2.48
CA TYR A 112 13.83 7.64 -1.45
C TYR A 112 12.54 8.39 -1.07
N TRP A 113 12.66 9.68 -0.73
CA TRP A 113 11.52 10.49 -0.34
C TRP A 113 10.55 10.77 -1.49
N SER A 114 11.02 10.92 -2.72
CA SER A 114 10.15 11.04 -3.89
C SER A 114 9.31 9.79 -4.11
N CYS A 115 9.87 8.59 -3.91
CA CYS A 115 9.09 7.36 -3.96
C CYS A 115 8.02 7.33 -2.85
N ALA A 116 8.40 7.70 -1.62
CA ALA A 116 7.47 7.77 -0.50
C ALA A 116 6.33 8.77 -0.76
N LEU A 117 6.63 9.95 -1.29
CA LEU A 117 5.63 10.97 -1.63
C LEU A 117 4.65 10.51 -2.71
N VAL A 118 5.11 9.82 -3.75
CA VAL A 118 4.22 9.28 -4.78
C VAL A 118 3.29 8.20 -4.19
N SER A 119 3.81 7.32 -3.35
CA SER A 119 2.97 6.32 -2.66
C SER A 119 2.00 6.98 -1.67
N MET A 120 2.42 8.04 -0.98
CA MET A 120 1.55 8.83 -0.09
C MET A 120 0.43 9.51 -0.88
N LEU A 121 0.71 10.04 -2.07
CA LEU A 121 -0.33 10.56 -2.96
C LEU A 121 -1.35 9.46 -3.31
N GLY A 122 -0.90 8.24 -3.59
CA GLY A 122 -1.78 7.08 -3.78
C GLY A 122 -2.64 6.80 -2.54
N ALA A 123 -2.05 6.89 -1.35
CA ALA A 123 -2.77 6.73 -0.09
C ALA A 123 -3.86 7.81 0.10
N LEU A 124 -3.59 9.06 -0.29
CA LEU A 124 -4.59 10.13 -0.27
C LEU A 124 -5.76 9.85 -1.22
N PHE A 125 -5.50 9.32 -2.42
CA PHE A 125 -6.56 8.89 -3.33
C PHE A 125 -7.39 7.73 -2.77
N VAL A 126 -6.74 6.77 -2.08
CA VAL A 126 -7.45 5.69 -1.39
C VAL A 126 -8.37 6.26 -0.30
N VAL A 127 -7.88 7.16 0.54
CA VAL A 127 -8.69 7.84 1.56
C VAL A 127 -9.84 8.61 0.91
N ALA A 128 -9.57 9.40 -0.14
CA ALA A 128 -10.60 10.20 -0.81
C ALA A 128 -11.72 9.34 -1.40
N THR A 129 -11.41 8.14 -1.89
CA THR A 129 -12.41 7.25 -2.49
C THR A 129 -13.15 6.39 -1.46
N LEU A 130 -12.50 5.99 -0.36
CA LEU A 130 -13.09 5.12 0.65
C LEU A 130 -13.74 5.86 1.82
N SER A 131 -13.57 7.19 1.95
CA SER A 131 -14.07 7.97 3.08
C SER A 131 -15.60 8.14 3.03
N GLY A 132 -16.34 7.08 3.34
CA GLY A 132 -17.78 7.08 3.53
C GLY A 132 -18.16 6.44 4.86
N THR A 133 -19.30 6.83 5.44
CA THR A 133 -19.75 6.33 6.76
C THR A 133 -19.73 4.80 6.83
N GLU A 134 -20.16 4.10 5.78
CA GLU A 134 -20.23 2.63 5.74
C GLU A 134 -18.86 1.96 5.95
N LEU A 135 -17.80 2.57 5.41
CA LEU A 135 -16.43 2.08 5.52
C LEU A 135 -15.75 2.59 6.80
N LEU A 136 -16.08 3.82 7.24
CA LEU A 136 -15.56 4.42 8.47
C LEU A 136 -16.01 3.65 9.72
N VAL A 137 -17.29 3.30 9.80
CA VAL A 137 -17.84 2.52 10.92
C VAL A 137 -17.71 1.01 10.74
N LYS A 138 -16.96 0.58 9.71
CA LYS A 138 -16.68 -0.84 9.43
C LYS A 138 -17.91 -1.71 9.13
N LEU A 139 -19.00 -1.14 8.66
CA LEU A 139 -20.13 -1.90 8.11
C LEU A 139 -19.77 -2.60 6.80
N GLN A 140 -18.86 -1.97 6.03
CA GLN A 140 -18.25 -2.54 4.83
C GLN A 140 -16.73 -2.51 4.98
N GLU A 141 -16.07 -3.48 4.32
CA GLU A 141 -14.61 -3.57 4.29
C GLU A 141 -14.10 -3.46 2.85
N PHE A 142 -12.89 -2.91 2.70
CA PHE A 142 -12.21 -2.89 1.41
C PHE A 142 -11.81 -4.33 1.01
N ARG A 143 -12.41 -4.86 -0.06
CA ARG A 143 -12.23 -6.25 -0.51
C ARG A 143 -11.00 -6.47 -1.38
N GLY A 144 -10.34 -5.41 -1.83
CA GLY A 144 -9.21 -5.45 -2.75
C GLY A 144 -7.84 -5.75 -2.16
N VAL A 145 -7.70 -5.98 -0.84
CA VAL A 145 -6.41 -6.05 -0.13
C VAL A 145 -5.45 -7.06 -0.73
N LYS A 146 -5.88 -8.28 -1.03
CA LYS A 146 -5.01 -9.33 -1.60
C LYS A 146 -4.50 -8.96 -2.98
N LEU A 147 -5.37 -8.44 -3.85
CA LEU A 147 -5.00 -7.97 -5.19
C LEU A 147 -4.04 -6.79 -5.13
N ALA A 148 -4.28 -5.83 -4.23
CA ALA A 148 -3.39 -4.71 -3.98
C ALA A 148 -1.99 -5.12 -3.50
N HIS A 149 -1.82 -6.33 -2.96
CA HIS A 149 -0.50 -6.87 -2.60
C HIS A 149 0.16 -7.64 -3.74
N VAL A 150 -0.60 -8.48 -4.45
CA VAL A 150 -0.04 -9.38 -5.48
C VAL A 150 0.28 -8.65 -6.78
N ILE A 151 -0.65 -7.83 -7.27
CA ILE A 151 -0.51 -7.21 -8.59
C ILE A 151 0.70 -6.26 -8.69
N PRO A 152 0.98 -5.35 -7.73
CA PRO A 152 2.16 -4.49 -7.83
C PRO A 152 3.47 -5.27 -7.82
N ILE A 153 3.58 -6.33 -7.02
CA ILE A 153 4.78 -7.19 -7.01
C ILE A 153 4.97 -7.82 -8.38
N ALA A 154 3.90 -8.41 -8.95
CA ALA A 154 3.96 -9.02 -10.28
C ALA A 154 4.33 -8.00 -11.37
N LEU A 155 3.77 -6.79 -11.32
CA LEU A 155 4.09 -5.71 -12.25
C LEU A 155 5.55 -5.28 -12.15
N VAL A 156 6.11 -5.13 -10.94
CA VAL A 156 7.52 -4.78 -10.75
C VAL A 156 8.44 -5.90 -11.23
N VAL A 157 8.14 -7.15 -10.90
CA VAL A 157 8.91 -8.31 -11.41
C VAL A 157 8.84 -8.37 -12.93
N TYR A 158 7.66 -8.20 -13.53
CA TYR A 158 7.51 -8.16 -14.98
C TYR A 158 8.38 -7.08 -15.63
N THR A 159 8.44 -5.88 -15.03
CA THR A 159 9.27 -4.79 -15.58
C THR A 159 10.76 -5.06 -15.49
N LEU A 160 11.21 -5.78 -14.47
CA LEU A 160 12.61 -6.20 -14.32
C LEU A 160 12.98 -7.33 -15.28
N ALA A 161 12.04 -8.23 -15.54
CA ALA A 161 12.26 -9.37 -16.43
C ALA A 161 12.16 -9.04 -17.94
N ARG A 162 11.97 -7.77 -18.31
CA ARG A 162 11.92 -7.39 -19.73
C ARG A 162 13.32 -7.34 -20.36
N PRO A 163 13.46 -7.80 -21.61
CA PRO A 163 12.51 -8.56 -22.41
C PRO A 163 12.37 -10.01 -21.92
N LEU A 164 11.14 -10.44 -21.63
CA LEU A 164 10.84 -11.77 -21.09
C LEU A 164 11.38 -12.90 -21.97
N ARG A 165 11.39 -12.71 -23.31
CA ARG A 165 11.89 -13.69 -24.29
C ARG A 165 13.34 -14.08 -24.03
N ASP A 166 14.18 -13.13 -23.63
CA ASP A 166 15.61 -13.39 -23.39
C ASP A 166 15.83 -14.25 -22.14
N TRP A 167 14.87 -14.21 -21.19
CA TRP A 167 14.89 -15.05 -20.00
C TRP A 167 14.39 -16.46 -20.29
N LEU A 168 13.35 -16.60 -21.12
CA LEU A 168 12.76 -17.90 -21.49
C LEU A 168 13.71 -18.77 -22.33
N ASN A 169 14.65 -18.13 -23.03
CA ASN A 169 15.63 -18.82 -23.88
C ASN A 169 16.96 -19.09 -23.16
N LYS A 170 17.08 -18.81 -21.85
CA LYS A 170 18.30 -19.07 -21.08
C LYS A 170 18.19 -20.38 -20.32
N ASP A 171 19.23 -21.17 -20.37
CA ASP A 171 19.40 -22.31 -19.48
C ASP A 171 19.48 -21.82 -18.03
N VAL A 172 18.54 -22.26 -17.20
CA VAL A 172 18.46 -21.86 -15.80
C VAL A 172 19.01 -22.98 -14.93
N PRO A 173 20.17 -22.80 -14.27
CA PRO A 173 20.68 -23.79 -13.32
C PRO A 173 19.66 -24.13 -12.24
N ILE A 174 19.55 -25.41 -11.87
CA ILE A 174 18.58 -25.94 -10.89
C ILE A 174 18.60 -25.15 -9.58
N ARG A 175 19.78 -24.69 -9.12
CA ARG A 175 19.92 -23.83 -7.92
C ARG A 175 19.02 -22.59 -7.96
N TYR A 176 18.86 -21.96 -9.13
CA TYR A 176 17.99 -20.77 -9.26
C TYR A 176 16.51 -21.14 -9.26
N LEU A 177 16.15 -22.34 -9.75
CA LEU A 177 14.78 -22.85 -9.64
C LEU A 177 14.42 -23.13 -8.19
N ILE A 178 15.34 -23.70 -7.40
CA ILE A 178 15.14 -23.93 -5.96
C ILE A 178 14.97 -22.60 -5.24
N ILE A 179 15.83 -21.61 -5.51
CA ILE A 179 15.73 -20.27 -4.91
C ILE A 179 14.39 -19.62 -5.30
N ALA A 180 14.00 -19.70 -6.57
CA ALA A 180 12.72 -19.15 -7.04
C ALA A 180 11.52 -19.84 -6.37
N ALA A 181 11.57 -21.17 -6.17
CA ALA A 181 10.54 -21.91 -5.45
C ALA A 181 10.44 -21.48 -3.97
N LEU A 182 11.58 -21.33 -3.28
CA LEU A 182 11.62 -20.85 -1.89
C LEU A 182 11.09 -19.42 -1.77
N VAL A 183 11.47 -18.52 -2.67
CA VAL A 183 10.97 -17.15 -2.73
C VAL A 183 9.47 -17.13 -3.06
N GLY A 184 9.02 -17.99 -3.97
CA GLY A 184 7.60 -18.19 -4.28
C GLY A 184 6.79 -18.66 -3.08
N LEU A 185 7.30 -19.66 -2.34
CA LEU A 185 6.67 -20.16 -1.11
C LEU A 185 6.59 -19.06 -0.03
N ALA A 186 7.68 -18.32 0.18
CA ALA A 186 7.69 -17.16 1.08
C ALA A 186 6.68 -16.09 0.64
N GLY A 187 6.54 -15.86 -0.67
CA GLY A 187 5.55 -14.96 -1.25
C GLY A 187 4.11 -15.42 -1.00
N VAL A 188 3.82 -16.71 -1.17
CA VAL A 188 2.51 -17.30 -0.84
C VAL A 188 2.22 -17.15 0.64
N PHE A 189 3.17 -17.47 1.52
CA PHE A 189 3.03 -17.28 2.96
C PHE A 189 2.76 -15.81 3.31
N TYR A 190 3.48 -14.88 2.66
CA TYR A 190 3.27 -13.45 2.82
C TYR A 190 1.83 -13.05 2.46
N VAL A 191 1.31 -13.52 1.33
CA VAL A 191 -0.06 -13.21 0.86
C VAL A 191 -1.11 -13.83 1.78
N LEU A 192 -0.93 -15.08 2.22
CA LEU A 192 -1.84 -15.74 3.16
C LEU A 192 -1.90 -15.02 4.51
N ARG A 193 -0.79 -14.39 4.92
CA ARG A 193 -0.72 -13.61 6.16
C ARG A 193 -1.25 -12.17 6.01
N THR A 194 -1.60 -11.72 4.81
CA THR A 194 -2.18 -10.40 4.57
C THR A 194 -3.71 -10.44 4.59
N GLY A 195 -4.33 -9.34 5.02
CA GLY A 195 -5.78 -9.20 5.07
C GLY A 195 -6.37 -9.40 6.47
N ASN A 196 -7.68 -9.33 6.56
CA ASN A 196 -8.43 -9.37 7.83
C ASN A 196 -8.47 -10.78 8.47
N PHE A 197 -8.25 -11.83 7.67
CA PHE A 197 -8.24 -13.24 8.06
C PHE A 197 -6.85 -13.84 7.81
N GLY A 198 -5.84 -13.33 8.52
CA GLY A 198 -4.47 -13.82 8.41
C GLY A 198 -4.18 -15.00 9.34
N LEU A 199 -3.03 -15.66 9.14
CA LEU A 199 -2.53 -16.71 10.02
C LEU A 199 -2.27 -16.18 11.44
N PRO A 200 -2.36 -17.03 12.49
CA PRO A 200 -2.10 -16.65 13.87
C PRO A 200 -0.74 -16.00 14.06
N VAL A 201 -0.66 -15.04 14.97
CA VAL A 201 0.56 -14.31 15.29
C VAL A 201 1.32 -15.06 16.39
N MET A 202 2.64 -15.18 16.25
CA MET A 202 3.48 -15.82 17.28
C MET A 202 3.55 -14.94 18.55
N ASN A 203 3.59 -15.55 19.73
CA ASN A 203 3.65 -14.82 21.02
C ASN A 203 4.82 -13.82 21.09
N LEU A 204 6.00 -14.19 20.60
CA LEU A 204 7.15 -13.30 20.55
C LEU A 204 6.88 -12.03 19.70
N GLU A 205 6.16 -12.20 18.59
CA GLU A 205 5.75 -11.08 17.74
C GLU A 205 4.73 -10.17 18.46
N VAL A 206 3.82 -10.76 19.26
CA VAL A 206 2.87 -9.98 20.08
C VAL A 206 3.62 -9.13 21.10
N GLN A 207 4.54 -9.73 21.88
CA GLN A 207 5.35 -9.00 22.87
C GLN A 207 6.19 -7.88 22.25
N ALA A 208 6.85 -8.15 21.10
CA ALA A 208 7.60 -7.13 20.37
C ALA A 208 6.71 -5.98 19.86
N ARG A 209 5.48 -6.28 19.49
CA ARG A 209 4.48 -5.29 19.07
C ARG A 209 4.05 -4.41 20.24
N GLU A 210 3.73 -5.00 21.38
CA GLU A 210 3.34 -4.30 22.61
C GLU A 210 4.47 -3.40 23.12
N PHE A 211 5.71 -3.91 23.12
CA PHE A 211 6.88 -3.11 23.47
C PHE A 211 7.03 -1.86 22.57
N LEU A 212 6.91 -2.02 21.26
CA LEU A 212 6.99 -0.90 20.32
C LEU A 212 5.81 0.07 20.46
N GLU A 213 4.61 -0.39 20.76
CA GLU A 213 3.44 0.47 21.01
C GLU A 213 3.62 1.29 22.29
N ASN A 214 4.12 0.68 23.35
CA ASN A 214 4.41 1.38 24.60
C ASN A 214 5.52 2.43 24.47
N LEU A 215 6.53 2.16 23.61
CA LEU A 215 7.65 3.08 23.39
C LEU A 215 7.31 4.23 22.44
N LEU A 216 6.56 3.96 21.37
CA LEU A 216 6.39 4.87 20.25
C LEU A 216 4.96 5.43 20.14
N PHE A 217 4.05 5.04 21.05
CA PHE A 217 2.61 5.34 20.98
C PHE A 217 1.91 4.71 19.76
N VAL A 218 2.58 4.69 18.60
CA VAL A 218 2.11 4.02 17.37
C VAL A 218 3.26 3.21 16.79
N ARG A 219 3.12 1.89 16.73
CA ARG A 219 4.17 1.06 16.14
C ARG A 219 4.20 1.16 14.61
N PRO A 220 5.39 1.24 13.99
CA PRO A 220 5.55 1.06 12.56
C PRO A 220 5.21 -0.37 12.15
N ARG A 221 4.83 -0.57 10.90
CA ARG A 221 4.61 -1.93 10.36
C ARG A 221 5.95 -2.63 10.14
N THR A 222 6.13 -3.81 10.71
CA THR A 222 7.37 -4.60 10.61
C THR A 222 7.82 -4.82 9.16
N LYS A 223 6.87 -5.03 8.24
CA LYS A 223 7.16 -5.20 6.81
C LYS A 223 7.77 -3.95 6.15
N GLU A 224 7.34 -2.77 6.59
CA GLU A 224 7.86 -1.48 6.14
C GLU A 224 9.25 -1.26 6.73
N LEU A 225 9.34 -1.41 8.04
CA LEU A 225 10.54 -1.12 8.83
C LEU A 225 11.72 -2.01 8.46
N LEU A 226 11.53 -3.34 8.45
CA LEU A 226 12.63 -4.30 8.33
C LEU A 226 12.93 -4.73 6.90
N LEU A 227 11.96 -4.66 5.99
CA LEU A 227 12.10 -5.19 4.63
C LEU A 227 11.94 -4.11 3.56
N GLY A 228 10.75 -3.51 3.45
CA GLY A 228 10.40 -2.70 2.31
C GLY A 228 11.19 -1.41 2.19
N HIS A 229 11.28 -0.63 3.25
CA HIS A 229 11.97 0.66 3.22
C HIS A 229 13.51 0.54 3.22
N PRO A 230 14.15 -0.39 3.95
CA PRO A 230 15.57 -0.68 3.74
C PRO A 230 15.88 -1.14 2.31
N ALA A 231 15.07 -2.03 1.74
CA ALA A 231 15.22 -2.44 0.33
C ALA A 231 15.05 -1.28 -0.65
N LEU A 232 14.11 -0.36 -0.37
CA LEU A 232 13.98 0.88 -1.13
C LEU A 232 15.27 1.72 -1.09
N TYR A 233 15.88 1.85 0.10
CA TYR A 233 17.15 2.56 0.23
C TYR A 233 18.25 1.91 -0.63
N PHE A 234 18.38 0.58 -0.59
CA PHE A 234 19.33 -0.16 -1.43
C PHE A 234 19.06 0.06 -2.92
N ALA A 235 17.79 -0.03 -3.35
CA ALA A 235 17.42 0.22 -4.74
C ALA A 235 17.79 1.62 -5.18
N MET A 236 17.47 2.65 -4.37
CA MET A 236 17.72 4.06 -4.71
C MET A 236 19.20 4.44 -4.70
N ARG A 237 20.04 3.72 -3.95
CA ARG A 237 21.50 3.88 -3.98
C ARG A 237 22.15 3.31 -5.24
N SER A 238 21.51 2.41 -5.93
CA SER A 238 22.03 1.81 -7.16
C SER A 238 22.31 2.87 -8.24
N ARG A 239 23.35 2.64 -9.07
CA ARG A 239 23.61 3.46 -10.25
C ARG A 239 22.46 3.41 -11.27
N GLN A 240 21.79 2.26 -11.34
CA GLN A 240 20.62 2.03 -12.19
C GLN A 240 19.43 1.54 -11.33
N PRO A 241 18.75 2.44 -10.60
CA PRO A 241 17.69 2.05 -9.67
C PRO A 241 16.59 1.22 -10.33
N HIS A 242 16.21 1.56 -11.57
CA HIS A 242 15.17 0.89 -12.35
C HIS A 242 15.48 -0.58 -12.71
N LYS A 243 16.76 -0.99 -12.61
CA LYS A 243 17.20 -2.38 -12.81
C LYS A 243 17.58 -3.09 -11.51
N SER A 244 17.34 -2.46 -10.37
CA SER A 244 17.73 -3.03 -9.08
C SER A 244 16.85 -4.20 -8.69
N TRP A 245 17.46 -5.33 -8.38
CA TRP A 245 16.76 -6.52 -7.85
C TRP A 245 16.16 -6.32 -6.46
N TRP A 246 16.44 -5.20 -5.81
CA TRP A 246 15.78 -4.82 -4.57
C TRP A 246 14.36 -4.27 -4.77
N LEU A 247 13.96 -3.92 -6.00
CA LEU A 247 12.64 -3.34 -6.30
C LEU A 247 11.46 -4.24 -5.91
N PRO A 248 11.46 -5.58 -6.14
CA PRO A 248 10.38 -6.44 -5.69
C PRO A 248 10.19 -6.45 -4.17
N VAL A 249 11.27 -6.28 -3.41
CA VAL A 249 11.19 -6.16 -1.95
C VAL A 249 10.80 -4.75 -1.54
N ALA A 250 11.32 -3.74 -2.24
CA ALA A 250 11.00 -2.33 -2.00
C ALA A 250 9.51 -2.03 -2.23
N VAL A 251 8.89 -2.64 -3.25
CA VAL A 251 7.46 -2.45 -3.52
C VAL A 251 6.58 -2.94 -2.37
N ILE A 252 7.01 -3.95 -1.61
CA ILE A 252 6.28 -4.43 -0.42
C ILE A 252 6.11 -3.31 0.60
N GLY A 253 7.15 -2.48 0.80
CA GLY A 253 7.07 -1.31 1.67
C GLY A 253 6.09 -0.26 1.16
N GLN A 254 6.11 0.04 -0.14
CA GLN A 254 5.20 1.00 -0.76
C GLN A 254 3.73 0.52 -0.75
N ILE A 255 3.51 -0.77 -1.01
CA ILE A 255 2.18 -1.41 -0.87
C ILE A 255 1.70 -1.31 0.57
N SER A 256 2.54 -1.65 1.55
CA SER A 256 2.18 -1.62 2.96
C SER A 256 1.85 -0.20 3.42
N LEU A 257 2.61 0.80 2.95
CA LEU A 257 2.32 2.21 3.17
C LEU A 257 0.91 2.56 2.70
N VAL A 258 0.58 2.31 1.43
CA VAL A 258 -0.75 2.62 0.87
C VAL A 258 -1.84 1.82 1.58
N ASN A 259 -1.58 0.52 1.87
CA ASN A 259 -2.53 -0.34 2.59
C ASN A 259 -2.81 0.13 4.04
N THR A 260 -1.92 0.90 4.66
CA THR A 260 -2.21 1.52 5.97
C THR A 260 -3.45 2.39 5.89
N PHE A 261 -3.66 3.07 4.78
CA PHE A 261 -4.78 3.98 4.55
C PHE A 261 -6.05 3.31 3.98
N THR A 262 -6.01 2.02 3.65
CA THR A 262 -7.24 1.28 3.33
C THR A 262 -8.05 0.93 4.59
N HIS A 263 -7.43 1.00 5.77
CA HIS A 263 -8.09 0.84 7.06
C HIS A 263 -8.68 2.17 7.53
N ILE A 264 -9.70 2.63 6.82
CA ILE A 264 -10.29 3.97 6.97
C ILE A 264 -10.86 4.23 8.38
N HIS A 265 -11.24 3.18 9.13
CA HIS A 265 -11.68 3.24 10.52
C HIS A 265 -10.56 3.61 11.52
N THR A 266 -9.29 3.61 11.08
CA THR A 266 -8.17 4.10 11.89
C THR A 266 -8.00 5.59 11.69
N PHE A 267 -7.79 6.34 12.78
CA PHE A 267 -7.56 7.79 12.69
C PHE A 267 -6.42 8.10 11.71
N LEU A 268 -6.64 9.11 10.89
CA LEU A 268 -5.67 9.54 9.87
C LEU A 268 -4.32 9.92 10.48
N SER A 269 -4.33 10.62 11.64
CA SER A 269 -3.12 10.98 12.38
C SER A 269 -2.29 9.76 12.81
N VAL A 270 -2.94 8.69 13.27
CA VAL A 270 -2.29 7.43 13.64
C VAL A 270 -1.66 6.76 12.40
N SER A 271 -2.39 6.75 11.27
CA SER A 271 -1.89 6.20 10.01
C SER A 271 -0.71 7.00 9.46
N LEU A 272 -0.75 8.32 9.54
CA LEU A 272 0.35 9.21 9.14
C LEU A 272 1.59 9.02 10.02
N LEU A 273 1.41 9.00 11.36
CA LEU A 273 2.52 8.80 12.29
C LEU A 273 3.18 7.44 12.11
N ARG A 274 2.37 6.38 11.94
CA ARG A 274 2.85 5.02 11.63
C ARG A 274 3.71 4.99 10.37
N THR A 275 3.25 5.63 9.32
CA THR A 275 3.94 5.72 8.03
C THR A 275 5.23 6.51 8.15
N LEU A 276 5.21 7.64 8.87
CA LEU A 276 6.39 8.45 9.11
C LEU A 276 7.48 7.65 9.86
N TYR A 277 7.11 6.94 10.93
CA TYR A 277 8.05 6.07 11.64
C TYR A 277 8.60 4.95 10.74
N GLY A 278 7.74 4.31 9.93
CA GLY A 278 8.17 3.29 8.96
C GLY A 278 9.22 3.83 8.00
N LEU A 279 8.97 5.02 7.43
CA LEU A 279 9.87 5.68 6.47
C LEU A 279 11.18 6.12 7.12
N LEU A 280 11.14 6.80 8.27
CA LEU A 280 12.34 7.31 8.95
C LEU A 280 13.23 6.17 9.43
N PHE A 281 12.68 5.23 10.19
CA PHE A 281 13.45 4.12 10.73
C PHE A 281 13.92 3.16 9.64
N GLY A 282 13.09 2.92 8.62
CA GLY A 282 13.47 2.10 7.47
C GLY A 282 14.60 2.74 6.65
N TYR A 283 14.61 4.07 6.50
CA TYR A 283 15.72 4.79 5.89
C TYR A 283 17.02 4.61 6.70
N VAL A 284 16.96 4.82 8.01
CA VAL A 284 18.12 4.68 8.92
C VAL A 284 18.65 3.24 8.89
N LEU A 285 17.77 2.24 8.97
CA LEU A 285 18.18 0.83 8.88
C LEU A 285 18.83 0.49 7.55
N GLY A 286 18.29 0.98 6.43
CA GLY A 286 18.89 0.81 5.12
C GLY A 286 20.27 1.46 5.00
N TRP A 287 20.43 2.66 5.56
CA TRP A 287 21.70 3.36 5.60
C TRP A 287 22.74 2.64 6.47
N LEU A 288 22.35 2.19 7.67
CA LEU A 288 23.23 1.42 8.57
C LEU A 288 23.65 0.10 7.93
N ALA A 289 22.73 -0.64 7.32
CA ALA A 289 23.02 -1.90 6.65
C ALA A 289 24.03 -1.74 5.51
N VAL A 290 23.91 -0.66 4.73
CA VAL A 290 24.90 -0.33 3.69
C VAL A 290 26.25 -0.02 4.30
N LYS A 291 26.31 0.78 5.37
CA LYS A 291 27.57 1.10 6.05
C LYS A 291 28.26 -0.15 6.60
N ALA A 292 27.50 -1.03 7.25
CA ALA A 292 28.02 -2.29 7.76
C ALA A 292 28.59 -3.19 6.64
N PHE A 293 27.88 -3.27 5.49
CA PHE A 293 28.34 -4.02 4.34
C PHE A 293 29.60 -3.44 3.68
N ASP A 294 29.68 -2.10 3.57
CA ASP A 294 30.85 -1.43 3.01
C ASP A 294 32.07 -1.56 3.97
N TRP A 295 31.83 -1.61 5.29
CA TRP A 295 32.90 -1.81 6.29
C TRP A 295 33.45 -3.23 6.27
N GLY A 296 32.59 -4.25 6.14
CA GLY A 296 33.02 -5.64 6.05
C GLY A 296 33.80 -6.02 4.77
N LYS A 297 33.87 -5.11 3.82
CA LYS A 297 34.68 -5.25 2.56
C LYS A 297 36.05 -4.59 2.61
N ARG A 298 36.34 -3.84 3.66
CA ARG A 298 37.65 -3.24 3.94
C ARG A 298 38.50 -4.14 4.81
#